data_7321ca8b67382fde68584382b36c6b25
#
_entry.id   7321ca8b67382fde68584382b36c6b25
#
_cell.length_a   1.000
_cell.length_b   1.000
_cell.length_c   1.000
_cell.angle_alpha   90.00
_cell.angle_beta   90.00
_cell.angle_gamma   90.00
#
_symmetry.space_group_name_H-M   'P 1'
#
loop_
_entity.id
_entity.type
_entity.pdbx_description
1 polymer ?
#
loop_
_entity_poly.entity_id
_entity_poly.type
_entity_poly.pdbx_seq_one_letter_code
_entity_poly.pdbx_strand_id
1 'polypeptide(L)'
;MTTQKYVQFFRETSPYIHAHRGKTFVIAISGEAVLDSNFDSIVHDIALMQSLGVNIVLVHGARTQIDQRLQLAGLQTDFREQVRITDAHAMQCVKEAVGSTRFQIESALSMGLPNSPMHGARVRVIGGNFITAK
;
A
#
# COMPACT_ATOMS: atom_id res chain seq x y z
N MET A 1 28.46 10.57 -8.19
CA MET A 1 27.87 11.92 -8.12
C MET A 1 28.69 12.78 -7.19
N THR A 2 29.01 14.02 -7.55
CA THR A 2 29.78 14.93 -6.67
C THR A 2 28.84 15.57 -5.63
N THR A 3 29.38 15.92 -4.45
CA THR A 3 28.63 16.57 -3.36
C THR A 3 27.85 17.79 -3.85
N GLN A 4 28.41 18.56 -4.77
CA GLN A 4 27.77 19.74 -5.35
C GLN A 4 26.47 19.40 -6.13
N LYS A 5 26.46 18.28 -6.86
CA LYS A 5 25.24 17.82 -7.57
C LYS A 5 24.11 17.41 -6.61
N TYR A 6 24.44 16.80 -5.47
CA TYR A 6 23.44 16.47 -4.44
C TYR A 6 22.83 17.73 -3.83
N VAL A 7 23.66 18.74 -3.51
CA VAL A 7 23.17 20.00 -2.94
C VAL A 7 22.28 20.73 -3.94
N GLN A 8 22.66 20.75 -5.22
CA GLN A 8 21.85 21.36 -6.26
C GLN A 8 20.50 20.64 -6.42
N PHE A 9 20.49 19.31 -6.52
CA PHE A 9 19.29 18.51 -6.61
C PHE A 9 18.35 18.78 -5.43
N PHE A 10 18.88 18.83 -4.21
CA PHE A 10 18.08 19.11 -3.03
C PHE A 10 17.46 20.52 -3.03
N ARG A 11 18.22 21.53 -3.50
CA ARG A 11 17.70 22.89 -3.66
C ARG A 11 16.57 22.96 -4.69
N GLU A 12 16.71 22.26 -5.81
CA GLU A 12 15.70 22.20 -6.87
C GLU A 12 14.45 21.44 -6.43
N THR A 13 14.58 20.47 -5.52
CA THR A 13 13.47 19.67 -4.98
C THR A 13 12.71 20.41 -3.87
N SER A 14 13.35 21.34 -3.15
CA SER A 14 12.77 22.03 -2.00
C SER A 14 11.42 22.71 -2.26
N PRO A 15 11.16 23.38 -3.42
CA PRO A 15 9.86 23.97 -3.71
C PRO A 15 8.72 22.93 -3.76
N TYR A 16 9.01 21.74 -4.29
CA TYR A 16 8.02 20.65 -4.36
C TYR A 16 7.69 20.12 -2.96
N ILE A 17 8.71 19.93 -2.12
CA ILE A 17 8.52 19.53 -0.73
C ILE A 17 7.65 20.57 0.00
N HIS A 18 7.93 21.84 -0.17
CA HIS A 18 7.16 22.92 0.45
C HIS A 18 5.70 22.94 -0.04
N ALA A 19 5.48 22.78 -1.35
CA ALA A 19 4.15 22.79 -1.95
C ALA A 19 3.24 21.65 -1.48
N HIS A 20 3.82 20.48 -1.16
CA HIS A 20 3.08 19.26 -0.83
C HIS A 20 3.04 18.95 0.67
N ARG A 21 3.87 19.60 1.46
CA ARG A 21 3.89 19.43 2.92
C ARG A 21 2.53 19.77 3.54
N GLY A 22 2.02 18.88 4.39
CA GLY A 22 0.71 19.00 5.02
C GLY A 22 -0.47 18.67 4.10
N LYS A 23 -0.22 18.34 2.82
CA LYS A 23 -1.28 17.84 1.92
C LYS A 23 -1.56 16.37 2.17
N THR A 24 -2.75 15.93 1.80
CA THR A 24 -3.14 14.53 1.86
C THR A 24 -3.14 13.93 0.47
N PHE A 25 -2.36 12.87 0.29
CA PHE A 25 -2.33 12.08 -0.95
C PHE A 25 -3.09 10.79 -0.74
N VAL A 26 -3.96 10.47 -1.69
CA VAL A 26 -4.63 9.17 -1.77
C VAL A 26 -3.88 8.33 -2.78
N ILE A 27 -3.27 7.25 -2.33
CA ILE A 27 -2.48 6.34 -3.17
C ILE A 27 -3.24 5.02 -3.26
N ALA A 28 -3.59 4.62 -4.48
CA ALA A 28 -4.21 3.33 -4.73
C ALA A 28 -3.16 2.34 -5.24
N ILE A 29 -3.08 1.17 -4.61
CA ILE A 29 -2.22 0.06 -5.04
C ILE A 29 -3.06 -1.19 -5.30
N SER A 30 -2.73 -1.94 -6.33
CA SER A 30 -3.40 -3.20 -6.61
C SER A 30 -2.92 -4.33 -5.69
N GLY A 31 -3.70 -5.41 -5.57
CA GLY A 31 -3.25 -6.61 -4.87
C GLY A 31 -2.00 -7.23 -5.51
N GLU A 32 -1.85 -7.11 -6.82
CA GLU A 32 -0.66 -7.57 -7.56
C GLU A 32 0.59 -6.79 -7.13
N ALA A 33 0.50 -5.48 -6.97
CA ALA A 33 1.61 -4.65 -6.52
C ALA A 33 2.10 -5.03 -5.11
N VAL A 34 1.20 -5.54 -4.25
CA VAL A 34 1.57 -6.03 -2.91
C VAL A 34 2.33 -7.35 -2.97
N LEU A 35 2.10 -8.15 -4.03
CA LEU A 35 2.80 -9.42 -4.27
C LEU A 35 4.09 -9.25 -5.08
N ASP A 36 4.31 -8.09 -5.65
CA ASP A 36 5.47 -7.81 -6.48
C ASP A 36 6.77 -7.71 -5.67
N SER A 37 7.87 -8.14 -6.27
CA SER A 37 9.20 -8.05 -5.66
C SER A 37 9.65 -6.61 -5.36
N ASN A 38 9.07 -5.62 -6.03
CA ASN A 38 9.33 -4.20 -5.78
C ASN A 38 8.45 -3.58 -4.69
N PHE A 39 7.62 -4.38 -4.00
CA PHE A 39 6.73 -3.87 -2.96
C PHE A 39 7.48 -3.12 -1.86
N ASP A 40 8.65 -3.60 -1.47
CA ASP A 40 9.51 -2.92 -0.50
C ASP A 40 9.91 -1.50 -0.95
N SER A 41 10.16 -1.30 -2.24
CA SER A 41 10.45 0.03 -2.78
C SER A 41 9.25 0.97 -2.67
N ILE A 42 8.03 0.46 -2.91
CA ILE A 42 6.79 1.23 -2.73
C ILE A 42 6.63 1.63 -1.26
N VAL A 43 6.91 0.72 -0.34
CA VAL A 43 6.87 0.97 1.12
C VAL A 43 7.87 2.06 1.51
N HIS A 44 9.08 2.01 0.96
CA HIS A 44 10.11 3.04 1.18
C HIS A 44 9.67 4.41 0.66
N ASP A 45 9.10 4.49 -0.52
CA ASP A 45 8.61 5.74 -1.11
C ASP A 45 7.45 6.34 -0.28
N ILE A 46 6.54 5.51 0.21
CA ILE A 46 5.46 5.93 1.11
C ILE A 46 6.04 6.52 2.41
N ALA A 47 7.00 5.83 3.02
CA ALA A 47 7.64 6.31 4.24
C ALA A 47 8.43 7.60 4.02
N LEU A 48 9.09 7.73 2.86
CA LEU A 48 9.79 8.95 2.48
C LEU A 48 8.83 10.13 2.36
N MET A 49 7.73 9.96 1.62
CA MET A 49 6.71 11.01 1.49
C MET A 49 6.14 11.42 2.85
N GLN A 50 5.86 10.46 3.71
CA GLN A 50 5.38 10.73 5.07
C GLN A 50 6.41 11.52 5.88
N SER A 51 7.71 11.18 5.79
CA SER A 51 8.78 11.89 6.49
C SER A 51 8.97 13.32 6.00
N LEU A 52 8.63 13.60 4.74
CA LEU A 52 8.61 14.95 4.16
C LEU A 52 7.36 15.76 4.56
N GLY A 53 6.46 15.18 5.36
CA GLY A 53 5.29 15.84 5.91
C GLY A 53 4.04 15.73 5.06
N VAL A 54 3.97 14.77 4.14
CA VAL A 54 2.76 14.44 3.40
C VAL A 54 1.90 13.49 4.22
N ASN A 55 0.60 13.75 4.34
CA ASN A 55 -0.36 12.81 4.91
C ASN A 55 -0.76 11.80 3.83
N ILE A 56 -0.78 10.51 4.15
CA ILE A 56 -1.07 9.48 3.16
C ILE A 56 -2.30 8.68 3.57
N VAL A 57 -3.21 8.52 2.62
CA VAL A 57 -4.31 7.56 2.66
C VAL A 57 -3.99 6.48 1.62
N LEU A 58 -3.72 5.27 2.09
CA LEU A 58 -3.43 4.14 1.23
C LEU A 58 -4.70 3.31 1.02
N VAL A 59 -5.07 3.13 -0.24
CA VAL A 59 -6.18 2.26 -0.67
C VAL A 59 -5.59 1.07 -1.39
N HIS A 60 -5.81 -0.14 -0.88
CA HIS A 60 -5.27 -1.34 -1.50
C HIS A 60 -6.35 -2.26 -2.06
N GLY A 61 -6.06 -2.90 -3.18
CA GLY A 61 -6.81 -4.03 -3.71
C GLY A 61 -6.31 -5.37 -3.13
N ALA A 62 -7.12 -6.41 -3.29
CA ALA A 62 -6.75 -7.78 -2.92
C ALA A 62 -7.31 -8.81 -3.92
N ARG A 63 -7.59 -8.41 -5.17
CA ARG A 63 -8.25 -9.27 -6.16
C ARG A 63 -7.47 -10.57 -6.39
N THR A 64 -6.18 -10.46 -6.64
CA THR A 64 -5.30 -11.60 -6.88
C THR A 64 -5.25 -12.54 -5.68
N GLN A 65 -5.14 -12.02 -4.48
CA GLN A 65 -5.12 -12.80 -3.25
C GLN A 65 -6.47 -13.50 -3.00
N ILE A 66 -7.58 -12.85 -3.32
CA ILE A 66 -8.92 -13.44 -3.25
C ILE A 66 -9.03 -14.60 -4.24
N ASP A 67 -8.61 -14.39 -5.49
CA ASP A 67 -8.68 -15.43 -6.52
C ASP A 67 -7.84 -16.66 -6.14
N GLN A 68 -6.64 -16.45 -5.60
CA GLN A 68 -5.79 -17.52 -5.08
C GLN A 68 -6.47 -18.30 -3.93
N ARG A 69 -7.10 -17.59 -2.99
CA ARG A 69 -7.82 -18.24 -1.87
C ARG A 69 -9.02 -19.06 -2.33
N LEU A 70 -9.80 -18.51 -3.26
CA LEU A 70 -10.95 -19.22 -3.84
C LEU A 70 -10.50 -20.48 -4.59
N GLN A 71 -9.44 -20.37 -5.39
CA GLN A 71 -8.87 -21.50 -6.09
C GLN A 71 -8.41 -22.61 -5.12
N LEU A 72 -7.70 -22.24 -4.04
CA LEU A 72 -7.27 -23.20 -3.01
C LEU A 72 -8.45 -23.86 -2.29
N ALA A 73 -9.55 -23.15 -2.12
CA ALA A 73 -10.78 -23.67 -1.54
C ALA A 73 -11.64 -24.49 -2.53
N GLY A 74 -11.22 -24.62 -3.80
CA GLY A 74 -12.00 -25.28 -4.84
C GLY A 74 -13.28 -24.56 -5.23
N LEU A 75 -13.38 -23.25 -4.94
CA LEU A 75 -14.54 -22.42 -5.24
C LEU A 75 -14.34 -21.70 -6.55
N GLN A 76 -15.37 -21.69 -7.38
CA GLN A 76 -15.41 -20.90 -8.62
C GLN A 76 -15.98 -19.52 -8.32
N THR A 77 -15.50 -18.53 -9.05
CA THR A 77 -15.97 -17.16 -8.94
C THR A 77 -16.84 -16.80 -10.11
N ASP A 78 -18.08 -16.42 -9.84
CA ASP A 78 -18.99 -15.84 -10.82
C ASP A 78 -18.87 -14.30 -10.80
N PHE A 79 -18.90 -13.72 -12.00
CA PHE A 79 -18.93 -12.25 -12.17
C PHE A 79 -20.20 -11.87 -12.94
N ARG A 80 -20.84 -10.79 -12.48
CA ARG A 80 -21.88 -10.09 -13.26
C ARG A 80 -21.44 -8.63 -13.40
N GLU A 81 -21.42 -8.15 -14.63
CA GLU A 81 -21.02 -6.77 -14.94
C GLU A 81 -19.71 -6.34 -14.25
N GLN A 82 -18.69 -7.22 -14.26
CA GLN A 82 -17.39 -7.05 -13.60
C GLN A 82 -17.45 -7.00 -12.06
N VAL A 83 -18.60 -7.21 -11.46
CA VAL A 83 -18.76 -7.33 -10.00
C VAL A 83 -18.76 -8.81 -9.63
N ARG A 84 -17.92 -9.16 -8.64
CA ARG A 84 -17.86 -10.52 -8.11
C ARG A 84 -19.14 -10.86 -7.35
N ILE A 85 -19.75 -12.01 -7.68
CA ILE A 85 -20.81 -12.57 -6.85
C ILE A 85 -20.14 -13.35 -5.73
N THR A 86 -20.43 -12.97 -4.50
CA THR A 86 -19.77 -13.53 -3.33
C THR A 86 -20.82 -14.17 -2.44
N ASP A 87 -20.87 -15.51 -2.44
CA ASP A 87 -21.68 -16.26 -1.50
C ASP A 87 -21.04 -16.32 -0.09
N ALA A 88 -21.67 -16.99 0.86
CA ALA A 88 -21.18 -17.07 2.24
C ALA A 88 -19.80 -17.75 2.36
N HIS A 89 -19.52 -18.78 1.55
CA HIS A 89 -18.25 -19.50 1.56
C HIS A 89 -17.14 -18.66 0.89
N ALA A 90 -17.46 -18.07 -0.26
CA ALA A 90 -16.54 -17.15 -0.93
C ALA A 90 -16.23 -15.91 -0.06
N MET A 91 -17.22 -15.43 0.71
CA MET A 91 -17.03 -14.30 1.64
C MET A 91 -15.97 -14.60 2.71
N GLN A 92 -15.88 -15.84 3.20
CA GLN A 92 -14.81 -16.20 4.14
C GLN A 92 -13.44 -16.09 3.49
N CYS A 93 -13.27 -16.59 2.27
CA CYS A 93 -12.03 -16.44 1.51
C CYS A 93 -11.67 -14.97 1.25
N VAL A 94 -12.67 -14.14 0.95
CA VAL A 94 -12.49 -12.68 0.77
C VAL A 94 -11.97 -12.04 2.06
N LYS A 95 -12.58 -12.32 3.22
CA LYS A 95 -12.15 -11.79 4.51
C LYS A 95 -10.72 -12.17 4.84
N GLU A 96 -10.35 -13.43 4.63
CA GLU A 96 -9.01 -13.94 4.87
C GLU A 96 -7.97 -13.28 3.95
N ALA A 97 -8.26 -13.20 2.66
CA ALA A 97 -7.38 -12.58 1.69
C ALA A 97 -7.15 -11.09 1.97
N VAL A 98 -8.24 -10.34 2.19
CA VAL A 98 -8.17 -8.89 2.46
C VAL A 98 -7.47 -8.63 3.80
N GLY A 99 -7.80 -9.39 4.84
CA GLY A 99 -7.16 -9.27 6.15
C GLY A 99 -5.65 -9.54 6.10
N SER A 100 -5.26 -10.61 5.41
CA SER A 100 -3.85 -10.96 5.22
C SER A 100 -3.09 -9.89 4.44
N THR A 101 -3.66 -9.41 3.33
CA THR A 101 -3.05 -8.36 2.50
C THR A 101 -2.87 -7.06 3.29
N ARG A 102 -3.91 -6.66 4.03
CA ARG A 102 -3.83 -5.49 4.90
C ARG A 102 -2.73 -5.64 5.94
N PHE A 103 -2.65 -6.77 6.60
CA PHE A 103 -1.65 -7.04 7.64
C PHE A 103 -0.23 -7.03 7.06
N GLN A 104 -0.04 -7.53 5.83
CA GLN A 104 1.24 -7.47 5.12
C GLN A 104 1.69 -6.03 4.89
N ILE A 105 0.78 -5.16 4.44
CA ILE A 105 1.07 -3.74 4.22
C ILE A 105 1.39 -3.04 5.55
N GLU A 106 0.56 -3.24 6.57
CA GLU A 106 0.76 -2.63 7.89
C GLU A 106 2.08 -3.06 8.52
N SER A 107 2.42 -4.34 8.44
CA SER A 107 3.69 -4.87 8.98
C SER A 107 4.89 -4.30 8.23
N ALA A 108 4.87 -4.25 6.89
CA ALA A 108 5.96 -3.70 6.09
C ALA A 108 6.25 -2.23 6.44
N LEU A 109 5.20 -1.42 6.60
CA LEU A 109 5.33 -0.02 7.00
C LEU A 109 5.79 0.15 8.45
N SER A 110 5.45 -0.80 9.34
CA SER A 110 5.74 -0.72 10.78
C SER A 110 7.12 -1.28 11.16
N MET A 111 7.76 -2.06 10.31
CA MET A 111 9.06 -2.71 10.58
C MET A 111 10.27 -1.76 10.57
N GLY A 112 10.06 -0.46 10.32
CA GLY A 112 11.12 0.53 10.38
C GLY A 112 12.12 0.48 9.21
N LEU A 113 11.72 -0.12 8.09
CA LEU A 113 12.44 -0.15 6.80
C LEU A 113 13.91 -0.64 6.94
N PRO A 114 14.15 -1.86 7.43
CA PRO A 114 15.49 -2.40 7.55
C PRO A 114 16.21 -2.37 6.18
N ASN A 115 17.51 -2.21 6.20
CA ASN A 115 18.37 -2.15 5.00
C ASN A 115 18.10 -0.96 4.06
N SER A 116 17.51 0.11 4.56
CA SER A 116 17.26 1.34 3.80
C SER A 116 17.83 2.58 4.50
N PRO A 117 18.03 3.71 3.77
CA PRO A 117 18.36 4.99 4.40
C PRO A 117 17.31 5.48 5.40
N MET A 118 16.09 4.94 5.33
CA MET A 118 14.97 5.23 6.24
C MET A 118 14.93 4.25 7.43
N HIS A 119 16.02 3.53 7.70
CA HIS A 119 16.12 2.63 8.85
C HIS A 119 15.74 3.35 10.16
N GLY A 120 14.81 2.74 10.89
CA GLY A 120 14.29 3.33 12.13
C GLY A 120 13.16 4.34 11.92
N ALA A 121 12.69 4.57 10.68
CA ALA A 121 11.50 5.35 10.44
C ALA A 121 10.29 4.75 11.18
N ARG A 122 9.57 5.59 11.92
CA ARG A 122 8.39 5.17 12.70
C ARG A 122 7.12 5.58 11.96
N VAL A 123 6.71 4.75 11.02
CA VAL A 123 5.42 4.92 10.34
C VAL A 123 4.34 4.23 11.16
N ARG A 124 3.35 5.00 11.61
CA ARG A 124 2.18 4.45 12.29
C ARG A 124 1.04 4.34 11.30
N VAL A 125 0.51 3.14 11.16
CA VAL A 125 -0.60 2.84 10.27
C VAL A 125 -1.87 2.70 11.10
N ILE A 126 -2.92 3.40 10.69
CA ILE A 126 -4.27 3.27 11.26
C ILE A 126 -5.15 2.75 10.14
N GLY A 127 -5.80 1.63 10.38
CA GLY A 127 -6.78 1.09 9.45
C GLY A 127 -8.20 1.51 9.82
N GLY A 128 -9.05 1.65 8.81
CA GLY A 128 -10.44 1.99 9.00
C GLY A 128 -11.32 1.55 7.83
N ASN A 129 -12.61 1.47 8.06
CA ASN A 129 -13.62 1.22 7.04
C ASN A 129 -14.19 2.56 6.55
N PHE A 130 -13.45 3.21 5.64
CA PHE A 130 -13.84 4.50 5.07
C PHE A 130 -14.66 4.35 3.79
N ILE A 131 -14.69 3.15 3.19
CA ILE A 131 -15.45 2.83 1.97
C ILE A 131 -16.43 1.74 2.31
N THR A 132 -17.72 2.02 2.14
CA THR A 132 -18.78 1.04 2.36
C THR A 132 -18.87 0.10 1.16
N ALA A 133 -18.83 -1.20 1.38
CA ALA A 133 -19.17 -2.18 0.35
C ALA A 133 -20.67 -2.12 0.06
N LYS A 134 -21.02 -2.24 -1.22
CA LYS A 134 -22.41 -2.40 -1.67
C LYS A 134 -22.70 -3.87 -1.97
#